data_435566dbc79fd77855e12caefd68adad
#
_entry.id   435566dbc79fd77855e12caefd68adad
#
_cell.length_a   1.000
_cell.length_b   1.000
_cell.length_c   1.000
_cell.angle_alpha   90.00
_cell.angle_beta   90.00
_cell.angle_gamma   90.00
#
_symmetry.space_group_name_H-M   'P 1'
#
loop_
_entity.id
_entity.type
_entity.pdbx_description
1 polymer ?
#
loop_
_entity_poly.entity_id
_entity_poly.type
_entity_poly.pdbx_seq_one_letter_code
_entity_poly.pdbx_strand_id
1 'polypeptide(L)'
;TKNGLLGGEAVVFFRRDLAARYLFVRKQGMQLASKMRYVSAQLLRLLEGELWRETAGHANAMARRLAAAAAEVPGVRVAYPVQANAVFVALPAAVTERLLEDYRFYTWDEKAGVGRWMCSWQTTSEDVDRLAAALRRAAVTG
;
A
#
# COMPACT_ATOMS: atom_id res chain seq x y z
N THR A 1 8.40 -3.87 6.21
CA THR A 1 8.31 -2.40 6.38
C THR A 1 6.90 -1.87 6.23
N LYS A 2 6.14 -2.31 5.24
CA LYS A 2 4.87 -1.69 4.86
C LYS A 2 3.69 -1.96 5.80
N ASN A 3 3.83 -2.87 6.74
CA ASN A 3 2.80 -3.21 7.73
C ASN A 3 3.20 -2.81 9.16
N GLY A 4 3.94 -1.71 9.30
CA GLY A 4 4.29 -1.11 10.58
C GLY A 4 5.71 -1.34 11.06
N LEU A 5 6.54 -2.13 10.36
CA LEU A 5 7.96 -2.26 10.70
C LEU A 5 8.75 -1.02 10.27
N LEU A 6 9.70 -0.60 11.11
CA LEU A 6 10.65 0.46 10.75
C LEU A 6 11.57 0.03 9.59
N GLY A 7 12.04 -1.20 9.63
CA GLY A 7 12.84 -1.80 8.57
C GLY A 7 13.05 -3.29 8.82
N GLY A 8 12.95 -4.08 7.77
CA GLY A 8 13.19 -5.51 7.85
C GLY A 8 12.52 -6.26 6.70
N GLU A 9 13.22 -7.25 6.21
CA GLU A 9 12.74 -8.18 5.21
C GLU A 9 13.03 -9.61 5.69
N ALA A 10 12.19 -10.54 5.28
CA ALA A 10 12.35 -11.96 5.61
C ALA A 10 12.19 -12.80 4.35
N VAL A 11 13.05 -13.81 4.22
CA VAL A 11 12.94 -14.84 3.19
C VAL A 11 12.63 -16.17 3.87
N VAL A 12 11.50 -16.76 3.52
CA VAL A 12 11.04 -18.02 4.07
C VAL A 12 11.24 -19.12 3.03
N PHE A 13 11.97 -20.17 3.41
CA PHE A 13 12.20 -21.33 2.55
C PHE A 13 11.36 -22.51 3.05
N PHE A 14 10.46 -23.00 2.22
CA PHE A 14 9.69 -24.21 2.48
C PHE A 14 10.47 -25.49 2.08
N ARG A 15 11.55 -25.33 1.31
CA ARG A 15 12.46 -26.42 0.90
C ARG A 15 13.87 -26.11 1.39
N ARG A 16 14.47 -27.04 2.12
CA ARG A 16 15.80 -26.89 2.74
C ARG A 16 16.94 -26.85 1.72
N ASP A 17 16.82 -27.56 0.60
CA ASP A 17 17.81 -27.57 -0.48
C ASP A 17 17.99 -26.17 -1.10
N LEU A 18 16.93 -25.39 -1.22
CA LEU A 18 16.98 -24.01 -1.71
C LEU A 18 17.67 -23.05 -0.69
N ALA A 19 17.61 -23.38 0.59
CA ALA A 19 18.22 -22.58 1.64
C ALA A 19 19.74 -22.87 1.85
N ALA A 20 20.27 -23.97 1.30
CA ALA A 20 21.58 -24.50 1.63
C ALA A 20 22.74 -23.49 1.52
N ARG A 21 22.70 -22.59 0.54
CA ARG A 21 23.72 -21.55 0.34
C ARG A 21 23.25 -20.13 0.67
N TYR A 22 22.02 -19.98 1.14
CA TYR A 22 21.41 -18.66 1.31
C TYR A 22 22.17 -17.74 2.26
N LEU A 23 22.71 -18.26 3.35
CA LEU A 23 23.48 -17.46 4.31
C LEU A 23 24.71 -16.79 3.65
N PHE A 24 25.39 -17.50 2.78
CA PHE A 24 26.54 -16.96 2.03
C PHE A 24 26.08 -15.93 0.99
N VAL A 25 25.03 -16.23 0.23
CA VAL A 25 24.44 -15.32 -0.77
C VAL A 25 23.97 -14.04 -0.10
N ARG A 26 23.26 -14.12 1.04
CA ARG A 26 22.82 -12.97 1.82
C ARG A 26 24.00 -12.09 2.25
N LYS A 27 25.08 -12.70 2.75
CA LYS A 27 26.29 -11.98 3.17
C LYS A 27 26.98 -11.33 1.98
N GLN A 28 27.16 -12.04 0.87
CA GLN A 28 27.74 -11.51 -0.36
C GLN A 28 26.93 -10.35 -0.95
N GLY A 29 25.59 -10.45 -0.88
CA GLY A 29 24.66 -9.39 -1.29
C GLY A 29 24.54 -8.24 -0.29
N MET A 30 25.40 -8.16 0.72
CA MET A 30 25.37 -7.13 1.79
C MET A 30 24.02 -7.02 2.53
N GLN A 31 23.22 -8.08 2.53
CA GLN A 31 21.93 -8.15 3.22
C GLN A 31 22.04 -8.67 4.67
N LEU A 32 23.22 -8.61 5.23
CA LEU A 32 23.50 -8.98 6.62
C LEU A 32 23.92 -7.73 7.40
N ALA A 33 22.92 -7.03 7.92
CA ALA A 33 23.14 -5.84 8.74
C ALA A 33 23.75 -6.21 10.10
N SER A 34 24.54 -5.29 10.66
CA SER A 34 24.96 -5.39 12.07
C SER A 34 23.75 -5.33 12.99
N LYS A 35 23.83 -6.02 14.14
CA LYS A 35 22.78 -6.00 15.18
C LYS A 35 21.41 -6.47 14.68
N MET A 36 21.38 -7.54 13.92
CA MET A 36 20.14 -8.16 13.37
C MET A 36 19.06 -8.41 14.42
N ARG A 37 19.40 -8.49 15.71
CA ARG A 37 18.43 -8.65 16.80
C ARG A 37 17.35 -7.55 16.80
N TYR A 38 17.66 -6.32 16.39
CA TYR A 38 16.67 -5.23 16.32
C TYR A 38 15.70 -5.42 15.17
N VAL A 39 16.14 -5.97 14.05
CA VAL A 39 15.27 -6.35 12.93
C VAL A 39 14.39 -7.53 13.35
N SER A 40 14.99 -8.57 13.97
CA SER A 40 14.26 -9.74 14.45
C SER A 40 13.21 -9.40 15.50
N ALA A 41 13.51 -8.49 16.43
CA ALA A 41 12.56 -8.04 17.45
C ALA A 41 11.31 -7.39 16.86
N GLN A 42 11.46 -6.59 15.80
CA GLN A 42 10.32 -6.02 15.08
C GLN A 42 9.46 -7.11 14.42
N LEU A 43 10.10 -8.07 13.74
CA LEU A 43 9.39 -9.20 13.13
C LEU A 43 8.68 -10.06 14.16
N LEU A 44 9.35 -10.38 15.30
CA LEU A 44 8.72 -11.08 16.40
C LEU A 44 7.47 -10.34 16.90
N ARG A 45 7.59 -9.04 17.21
CA ARG A 45 6.46 -8.25 17.69
C ARG A 45 5.30 -8.20 16.69
N LEU A 46 5.61 -8.12 15.40
CA LEU A 46 4.58 -8.11 14.35
C LEU A 46 3.85 -9.46 14.24
N LEU A 47 4.60 -10.57 14.37
CA LEU A 47 4.09 -11.93 14.14
C LEU A 47 3.56 -12.60 15.41
N GLU A 48 3.93 -12.10 16.59
CA GLU A 48 3.35 -12.54 17.86
C GLU A 48 1.90 -12.05 17.97
N GLY A 49 0.98 -12.96 18.17
CA GLY A 49 -0.46 -12.66 18.21
C GLY A 49 -1.02 -12.23 16.84
N GLU A 50 -1.98 -11.31 16.86
CA GLU A 50 -2.77 -10.92 15.69
C GLU A 50 -2.36 -9.55 15.09
N LEU A 51 -1.28 -8.90 15.57
CA LEU A 51 -0.95 -7.53 15.17
C LEU A 51 -0.78 -7.35 13.66
N TRP A 52 -0.09 -8.29 12.99
CA TRP A 52 0.07 -8.26 11.53
C TRP A 52 -1.26 -8.31 10.79
N ARG A 53 -2.22 -9.04 11.34
CA ARG A 53 -3.56 -9.23 10.77
C ARG A 53 -4.44 -8.01 11.02
N GLU A 54 -4.37 -7.43 12.21
CA GLU A 54 -5.10 -6.21 12.57
C GLU A 54 -4.66 -5.04 11.69
N THR A 55 -3.36 -4.81 11.58
CA THR A 55 -2.80 -3.72 10.76
C THR A 55 -3.10 -3.89 9.28
N ALA A 56 -2.96 -5.10 8.74
CA ALA A 56 -3.29 -5.39 7.35
C ALA A 56 -4.81 -5.33 7.10
N GLY A 57 -5.60 -5.85 8.02
CA GLY A 57 -7.07 -5.81 7.97
C GLY A 57 -7.61 -4.37 7.94
N HIS A 58 -7.04 -3.51 8.80
CA HIS A 58 -7.36 -2.08 8.81
C HIS A 58 -7.02 -1.40 7.47
N ALA A 59 -5.80 -1.59 6.96
CA ALA A 59 -5.39 -1.02 5.68
C ALA A 59 -6.30 -1.45 4.53
N ASN A 60 -6.69 -2.73 4.50
CA ASN A 60 -7.63 -3.27 3.51
C ASN A 60 -9.05 -2.70 3.66
N ALA A 61 -9.51 -2.46 4.90
CA ALA A 61 -10.80 -1.84 5.15
C ALA A 61 -10.83 -0.38 4.65
N MET A 62 -9.76 0.38 4.89
CA MET A 62 -9.62 1.75 4.38
C MET A 62 -9.59 1.79 2.84
N ALA A 63 -8.91 0.84 2.21
CA ALA A 63 -8.90 0.74 0.75
C ALA A 63 -10.31 0.44 0.19
N ARG A 64 -11.07 -0.46 0.79
CA ARG A 64 -12.45 -0.72 0.39
C ARG A 64 -13.35 0.52 0.57
N ARG A 65 -13.21 1.24 1.70
CA ARG A 65 -13.92 2.50 1.94
C ARG A 65 -13.59 3.54 0.86
N LEU A 66 -12.30 3.70 0.55
CA LEU A 66 -11.85 4.64 -0.49
C LEU A 66 -12.38 4.27 -1.88
N ALA A 67 -12.36 2.99 -2.23
CA ALA A 67 -12.89 2.51 -3.50
C ALA A 67 -14.40 2.75 -3.63
N ALA A 68 -15.16 2.50 -2.55
CA ALA A 68 -16.59 2.77 -2.53
C ALA A 68 -16.88 4.27 -2.75
N ALA A 69 -16.16 5.15 -2.04
CA ALA A 69 -16.30 6.59 -2.18
C ALA A 69 -15.89 7.10 -3.58
N ALA A 70 -14.86 6.49 -4.19
CA ALA A 70 -14.41 6.85 -5.53
C ALA A 70 -15.44 6.42 -6.61
N ALA A 71 -16.07 5.26 -6.43
CA ALA A 71 -17.08 4.75 -7.37
C ALA A 71 -18.34 5.61 -7.45
N GLU A 72 -18.61 6.43 -6.44
CA GLU A 72 -19.75 7.39 -6.42
C GLU A 72 -19.49 8.65 -7.26
N VAL A 73 -18.24 8.89 -7.69
CA VAL A 73 -17.88 10.13 -8.39
C VAL A 73 -18.03 9.96 -9.90
N PRO A 74 -18.84 10.80 -10.57
CA PRO A 74 -19.02 10.73 -12.01
C PRO A 74 -17.69 10.85 -12.78
N GLY A 75 -17.51 10.02 -13.80
CA GLY A 75 -16.29 9.98 -14.61
C GLY A 75 -15.11 9.25 -13.96
N VAL A 76 -15.27 8.76 -12.74
CA VAL A 76 -14.26 7.98 -12.01
C VAL A 76 -14.64 6.49 -12.02
N ARG A 77 -13.66 5.63 -12.23
CA ARG A 77 -13.90 4.18 -12.26
C ARG A 77 -12.81 3.42 -11.51
N VAL A 78 -13.22 2.57 -10.59
CA VAL A 78 -12.30 1.59 -9.96
C VAL A 78 -11.91 0.56 -11.02
N ALA A 79 -10.64 0.53 -11.40
CA ALA A 79 -10.15 -0.23 -12.55
C ALA A 79 -10.02 -1.73 -12.30
N TYR A 80 -9.69 -2.12 -11.05
CA TYR A 80 -9.49 -3.51 -10.66
C TYR A 80 -10.19 -3.82 -9.34
N PRO A 81 -10.54 -5.08 -9.06
CA PRO A 81 -11.07 -5.49 -7.75
C PRO A 81 -10.12 -5.14 -6.60
N VAL A 82 -10.66 -4.60 -5.51
CA VAL A 82 -9.89 -4.23 -4.31
C VAL A 82 -9.74 -5.45 -3.41
N GLN A 83 -8.63 -6.16 -3.58
CA GLN A 83 -8.32 -7.40 -2.84
C GLN A 83 -7.34 -7.18 -1.68
N ALA A 84 -6.65 -6.04 -1.66
CA ALA A 84 -5.67 -5.65 -0.65
C ALA A 84 -5.79 -4.15 -0.35
N ASN A 85 -4.71 -3.53 0.10
CA ASN A 85 -4.66 -2.12 0.51
C ASN A 85 -4.42 -1.13 -0.65
N ALA A 86 -4.49 -1.58 -1.89
CA ALA A 86 -4.35 -0.72 -3.07
C ALA A 86 -5.68 -0.54 -3.80
N VAL A 87 -5.94 0.70 -4.24
CA VAL A 87 -7.07 1.07 -5.10
C VAL A 87 -6.51 1.61 -6.40
N PHE A 88 -6.93 1.02 -7.50
CA PHE A 88 -6.55 1.46 -8.84
C PHE A 88 -7.75 2.19 -9.45
N VAL A 89 -7.57 3.45 -9.78
CA VAL A 89 -8.66 4.33 -10.19
C VAL A 89 -8.34 4.97 -11.52
N ALA A 90 -9.20 4.74 -12.51
CA ALA A 90 -9.14 5.43 -13.78
C ALA A 90 -9.79 6.82 -13.61
N LEU A 91 -9.04 7.86 -13.93
CA LEU A 91 -9.39 9.26 -13.74
C LEU A 91 -9.24 10.03 -15.06
N PRO A 92 -10.10 11.02 -15.34
CA PRO A 92 -9.81 12.02 -16.36
C PRO A 92 -8.49 12.76 -16.07
N ALA A 93 -7.73 13.11 -17.10
CA ALA A 93 -6.42 13.77 -16.94
C ALA A 93 -6.50 15.04 -16.07
N ALA A 94 -7.49 15.90 -16.32
CA ALA A 94 -7.70 17.13 -15.54
C ALA A 94 -7.99 16.87 -14.05
N VAL A 95 -8.67 15.76 -13.71
CA VAL A 95 -8.90 15.35 -12.31
C VAL A 95 -7.61 14.87 -11.67
N THR A 96 -6.82 14.11 -12.41
CA THR A 96 -5.50 13.64 -11.95
C THR A 96 -4.57 14.81 -11.64
N GLU A 97 -4.47 15.78 -12.54
CA GLU A 97 -3.61 16.98 -12.38
C GLU A 97 -3.99 17.76 -11.11
N ARG A 98 -5.29 18.04 -10.90
CA ARG A 98 -5.78 18.73 -9.69
C ARG A 98 -5.50 17.98 -8.41
N LEU A 99 -5.71 16.65 -8.41
CA LEU A 99 -5.42 15.85 -7.23
C LEU A 99 -3.94 15.81 -6.89
N LEU A 100 -3.05 15.86 -7.89
CA LEU A 100 -1.60 15.87 -7.69
C LEU A 100 -1.07 17.19 -7.09
N GLU A 101 -1.85 18.26 -7.04
CA GLU A 101 -1.51 19.49 -6.33
C GLU A 101 -1.39 19.23 -4.81
N ASP A 102 -2.33 18.47 -4.25
CA ASP A 102 -2.42 18.22 -2.80
C ASP A 102 -2.02 16.80 -2.38
N TYR A 103 -2.14 15.82 -3.27
CA TYR A 103 -1.94 14.40 -2.98
C TYR A 103 -0.84 13.79 -3.84
N ARG A 104 -0.03 12.90 -3.27
CA ARG A 104 1.00 12.16 -4.00
C ARG A 104 0.57 10.72 -4.21
N PHE A 105 0.49 10.29 -5.46
CA PHE A 105 0.24 8.92 -5.86
C PHE A 105 0.95 8.60 -7.19
N TYR A 106 1.10 7.31 -7.45
CA TYR A 106 1.73 6.84 -8.69
C TYR A 106 0.71 6.67 -9.81
N THR A 107 1.05 7.09 -11.00
CA THR A 107 0.38 6.65 -12.22
C THR A 107 0.78 5.19 -12.46
N TRP A 108 -0.22 4.33 -12.52
CA TRP A 108 -0.03 2.88 -12.76
C TRP A 108 -0.04 2.53 -14.24
N ASP A 109 -0.96 3.12 -14.98
CA ASP A 109 -1.09 2.99 -16.42
C ASP A 109 -1.40 4.37 -17.01
N GLU A 110 -0.40 4.95 -17.68
CA GLU A 110 -0.53 6.28 -18.29
C GLU A 110 -1.53 6.30 -19.43
N LYS A 111 -1.56 5.22 -20.25
CA LYS A 111 -2.46 5.14 -21.41
C LYS A 111 -3.92 5.03 -20.99
N ALA A 112 -4.18 4.32 -19.93
CA ALA A 112 -5.51 4.13 -19.38
C ALA A 112 -5.91 5.17 -18.33
N GLY A 113 -5.02 6.11 -17.99
CA GLY A 113 -5.25 7.13 -16.97
C GLY A 113 -5.48 6.54 -15.58
N VAL A 114 -4.83 5.42 -15.25
CA VAL A 114 -5.03 4.73 -13.98
C VAL A 114 -4.02 5.18 -12.95
N GLY A 115 -4.48 5.80 -11.88
CA GLY A 115 -3.71 6.08 -10.68
C GLY A 115 -3.76 4.91 -9.68
N ARG A 116 -2.70 4.74 -8.88
CA ARG A 116 -2.62 3.77 -7.80
C ARG A 116 -2.59 4.49 -6.46
N TRP A 117 -3.61 4.29 -5.67
CA TRP A 117 -3.72 4.79 -4.30
C TRP A 117 -3.46 3.67 -3.30
N MET A 118 -2.73 3.99 -2.22
CA MET A 118 -2.34 3.00 -1.22
C MET A 118 -2.82 3.43 0.16
N CYS A 119 -3.56 2.57 0.83
CA CYS A 119 -3.85 2.71 2.24
C CYS A 119 -2.81 1.95 3.09
N SER A 120 -2.58 2.39 4.30
CA SER A 120 -1.66 1.79 5.25
C SER A 120 -2.35 1.53 6.58
N TRP A 121 -1.64 0.93 7.49
CA TRP A 121 -2.08 0.75 8.87
C TRP A 121 -2.29 2.08 9.62
N GLN A 122 -1.76 3.19 9.11
CA GLN A 122 -1.93 4.54 9.66
C GLN A 122 -3.06 5.33 8.99
N THR A 123 -3.58 4.88 7.86
CA THR A 123 -4.63 5.59 7.14
C THR A 123 -5.90 5.63 7.97
N THR A 124 -6.39 6.82 8.29
CA THR A 124 -7.62 6.99 9.06
C THR A 124 -8.85 7.10 8.15
N SER A 125 -10.06 6.97 8.72
CA SER A 125 -11.30 7.23 8.00
C SER A 125 -11.37 8.68 7.51
N GLU A 126 -10.87 9.63 8.30
CA GLU A 126 -10.79 11.05 7.98
C GLU A 126 -9.87 11.31 6.79
N ASP A 127 -8.75 10.58 6.67
CA ASP A 127 -7.87 10.65 5.51
C ASP A 127 -8.60 10.23 4.23
N VAL A 128 -9.33 9.13 4.31
CA VAL A 128 -10.15 8.64 3.20
C VAL A 128 -11.23 9.64 2.82
N ASP A 129 -11.93 10.19 3.80
CA ASP A 129 -13.00 11.16 3.58
C ASP A 129 -12.48 12.47 2.98
N ARG A 130 -11.31 12.93 3.41
CA ARG A 130 -10.62 14.10 2.82
C ARG A 130 -10.26 13.87 1.35
N LEU A 131 -9.68 12.73 1.01
CA LEU A 131 -9.35 12.40 -0.38
C LEU A 131 -10.62 12.26 -1.23
N ALA A 132 -11.65 11.61 -0.71
CA ALA A 132 -12.95 11.48 -1.41
C ALA A 132 -13.61 12.84 -1.66
N ALA A 133 -13.53 13.75 -0.69
CA ALA A 133 -14.04 15.11 -0.86
C ALA A 133 -13.24 15.91 -1.91
N ALA A 134 -11.90 15.77 -1.91
CA ALA A 134 -11.04 16.39 -2.92
C ALA A 134 -11.33 15.85 -4.33
N LEU A 135 -11.54 14.54 -4.45
CA LEU A 135 -11.90 13.89 -5.70
C LEU A 135 -13.25 14.44 -6.26
N ARG A 136 -14.25 14.56 -5.40
CA ARG A 136 -15.56 15.14 -5.81
C ARG A 136 -15.39 16.57 -6.30
N ARG A 137 -14.62 17.42 -5.59
CA ARG A 137 -14.34 18.80 -6.03
C ARG A 137 -13.60 18.84 -7.37
N ALA A 138 -12.57 18.02 -7.53
CA ALA A 138 -11.80 17.95 -8.77
C ALA A 138 -12.64 17.49 -9.97
N ALA A 139 -13.64 16.64 -9.76
CA ALA A 139 -14.52 16.13 -10.80
C ALA A 139 -15.62 17.13 -11.23
N VAL A 140 -16.05 18.03 -10.34
CA VAL A 140 -17.13 19.02 -10.64
C VAL A 140 -16.63 20.18 -11.49
N THR A 141 -15.36 20.50 -11.43
CA THR A 141 -14.77 21.68 -12.10
C THR A 141 -14.28 21.38 -13.53
N GLY A 142 -14.60 20.25 -14.09
CA GLY A 142 -14.35 19.84 -15.48
C GLY A 142 -15.65 19.61 -16.21
#